data_d007338218f43d8e0747222cc33861f0
#
_entry.id   d007338218f43d8e0747222cc33861f0
#
_cell.length_a   1.000
_cell.length_b   1.000
_cell.length_c   1.000
_cell.angle_alpha   90.00
_cell.angle_beta   90.00
_cell.angle_gamma   90.00
#
_symmetry.space_group_name_H-M   'P 1'
#
loop_
_entity.id
_entity.type
_entity.pdbx_description
1 polymer ?
#
loop_
_entity_poly.entity_id
_entity_poly.type
_entity_poly.pdbx_seq_one_letter_code
_entity_poly.pdbx_strand_id
1 'polypeptide(L)'
;NILLSVDLNRGKSDISSINTAVTPFTSNVQNTFFNKEYVYVAATGLPNYKVGPFTGTALIPGNQRKLLRFPRVVTTVSKRETIAPNSPIGTWVNGVSIWSYKSSTFVRYGPITSIEILNGGTGYDAGSKPNLEITGGGGTGAAAEVVVNGSLFSIEVDTGGTGYTTQPLVSVVGGGGTGATAQAVITGGRVSRVLVEQPGTGYTSQPLISITGGNGTGATATAQVRGPIQSVILSSGGSGYTSLPDVKLNSGEGALAQPIVINGRIVSIAIINSGNGYTTAPNVVINGDGFGSVAKAVIGTIGEDKGKVTTIQILNKGINYTQGLTTIRLEAVGENSEFQSNVFQWTQNLQHNLASNYDFARGYVFTGYNNQFGGEYAHLVDPKELRYVVGDNVFLDPQTNTFQEVAQNNEHSPILGWAFDGNPIYGPYGYIDPTDQNSGLRRLRTSYRLKDALVYEIDSNPTPTRGDGPPLPPIVNGAEQSPAPEGTYPAGSFVDDYEYAFQLGDLDIYNGRFCKTPDYPDGTYAYFVTIDESNSGVALFPYILGPQFYSQPDTWNLSQEATQDNIPSGVVRYRDPYANVDI
;
A
#
# COMPACT_ATOMS: atom_id res chain seq x y z
N ASN A 1 28.73 -3.98 22.11
CA ASN A 1 29.88 -3.17 21.72
C ASN A 1 29.83 -2.99 20.23
N ILE A 2 29.38 -1.84 19.75
CA ILE A 2 29.58 -1.45 18.35
C ILE A 2 31.09 -1.21 18.23
N LEU A 3 31.80 -2.24 17.77
CA LEU A 3 33.19 -2.11 17.44
C LEU A 3 33.30 -1.29 16.17
N LEU A 4 33.92 -0.19 16.34
CA LEU A 4 34.32 0.71 15.30
C LEU A 4 35.29 0.01 14.38
N SER A 5 35.06 0.12 13.10
CA SER A 5 36.08 -0.28 12.15
C SER A 5 37.36 0.46 12.49
N VAL A 6 38.38 -0.30 12.80
CA VAL A 6 39.71 0.23 12.83
C VAL A 6 40.00 0.76 11.45
N ASP A 7 40.36 2.00 11.37
CA ASP A 7 40.72 2.67 10.14
C ASP A 7 41.94 2.00 9.52
N LEU A 8 41.69 1.08 8.58
CA LEU A 8 42.77 0.36 7.92
C LEU A 8 43.55 1.27 6.94
N ASN A 9 43.02 2.44 6.56
CA ASN A 9 43.70 3.38 5.66
C ASN A 9 43.12 4.81 5.72
N ARG A 10 43.20 5.44 6.87
CA ARG A 10 42.74 6.81 7.07
C ARG A 10 43.36 7.78 6.06
N GLY A 11 42.53 8.52 5.35
CA GLY A 11 42.99 9.58 4.43
C GLY A 11 43.48 9.14 3.05
N LYS A 12 43.38 7.84 2.72
CA LYS A 12 43.66 7.35 1.38
C LYS A 12 42.38 6.95 0.70
N SER A 13 41.93 7.72 -0.29
CA SER A 13 40.90 7.28 -1.23
C SER A 13 41.56 7.09 -2.60
N ASP A 14 41.46 5.90 -3.15
CA ASP A 14 41.76 5.66 -4.55
C ASP A 14 40.48 5.73 -5.36
N ILE A 15 39.92 6.92 -5.50
CA ILE A 15 38.75 7.16 -6.33
C ILE A 15 39.25 7.42 -7.75
N SER A 16 39.62 6.38 -8.46
CA SER A 16 40.03 6.50 -9.85
C SER A 16 38.81 6.66 -10.74
N SER A 17 38.81 7.67 -11.57
CA SER A 17 37.82 8.06 -12.57
C SER A 17 36.73 9.02 -12.14
N ILE A 18 36.70 9.49 -10.92
CA ILE A 18 35.75 10.50 -10.49
C ILE A 18 36.43 11.85 -10.46
N ASN A 19 35.73 12.83 -10.99
CA ASN A 19 36.08 14.22 -11.18
C ASN A 19 37.14 14.72 -10.17
N THR A 20 38.35 15.02 -10.68
CA THR A 20 39.50 15.52 -9.95
C THR A 20 39.32 16.93 -9.36
N ALA A 21 38.13 17.54 -9.48
CA ALA A 21 37.85 18.91 -9.06
C ALA A 21 37.56 19.06 -7.55
N VAL A 22 37.41 17.96 -6.79
CA VAL A 22 37.14 18.03 -5.36
C VAL A 22 38.24 17.33 -4.58
N THR A 23 39.18 18.04 -4.09
CA THR A 23 40.24 17.56 -3.17
C THR A 23 40.15 18.31 -1.84
N PRO A 24 40.51 17.67 -0.71
CA PRO A 24 40.94 16.30 -0.53
C PRO A 24 39.76 15.38 -0.14
N PHE A 25 39.62 14.25 -0.81
CA PHE A 25 38.73 13.22 -0.34
C PHE A 25 39.31 12.51 0.88
N THR A 26 38.58 12.51 1.97
CA THR A 26 38.80 11.59 3.07
C THR A 26 37.80 10.46 2.90
N SER A 27 38.28 9.22 2.89
CA SER A 27 37.45 8.01 2.82
C SER A 27 37.09 7.49 4.21
N ASN A 28 36.18 6.52 4.27
CA ASN A 28 35.83 5.78 5.48
C ASN A 28 35.20 6.61 6.61
N VAL A 29 35.23 6.01 7.79
CA VAL A 29 34.83 6.63 9.06
C VAL A 29 35.91 7.64 9.49
N GLN A 30 35.49 8.83 9.82
CA GLN A 30 36.39 9.94 10.18
C GLN A 30 36.54 10.06 11.70
N ASN A 31 35.44 9.96 12.40
CA ASN A 31 35.41 10.03 13.86
C ASN A 31 34.28 9.19 14.41
N THR A 32 34.45 8.79 15.65
CA THR A 32 33.38 8.18 16.40
C THR A 32 33.26 8.85 17.76
N PHE A 33 31.99 9.05 18.15
CA PHE A 33 31.63 9.63 19.42
C PHE A 33 30.65 8.72 20.12
N PHE A 34 30.52 8.84 21.42
CA PHE A 34 29.53 8.08 22.18
C PHE A 34 29.07 8.85 23.42
N ASN A 35 27.90 8.48 23.89
CA ASN A 35 27.38 8.83 25.20
C ASN A 35 26.82 7.56 25.87
N LYS A 36 26.00 7.70 26.90
CA LYS A 36 25.43 6.53 27.61
C LYS A 36 24.46 5.73 26.73
N GLU A 37 23.77 6.37 25.79
CA GLU A 37 22.66 5.80 25.03
C GLU A 37 23.05 5.42 23.60
N TYR A 38 23.96 6.19 22.99
CA TYR A 38 24.25 6.08 21.57
C TYR A 38 25.74 6.08 21.25
N VAL A 39 26.06 5.50 20.09
CA VAL A 39 27.31 5.69 19.36
C VAL A 39 27.01 6.49 18.11
N TYR A 40 27.85 7.47 17.81
CA TYR A 40 27.77 8.32 16.63
C TYR A 40 28.99 8.08 15.75
N VAL A 41 28.75 7.83 14.46
CA VAL A 41 29.78 7.52 13.48
C VAL A 41 29.80 8.60 12.41
N ALA A 42 30.84 9.42 12.41
CA ALA A 42 31.08 10.41 11.36
C ALA A 42 31.79 9.74 10.18
N ALA A 43 31.13 9.70 9.02
CA ALA A 43 31.63 9.02 7.83
C ALA A 43 31.45 9.86 6.57
N THR A 44 32.32 9.63 5.58
CA THR A 44 32.20 10.26 4.28
C THR A 44 31.18 9.60 3.36
N GLY A 45 30.86 8.34 3.61
CA GLY A 45 30.05 7.49 2.70
C GLY A 45 30.86 6.99 1.49
N LEU A 46 32.19 7.18 1.49
CA LEU A 46 33.10 6.76 0.42
C LEU A 46 34.06 5.69 0.97
N PRO A 47 34.29 4.58 0.24
CA PRO A 47 35.25 3.56 0.65
C PRO A 47 36.70 4.00 0.39
N ASN A 48 37.65 3.24 0.95
CA ASN A 48 39.08 3.42 0.70
C ASN A 48 39.62 2.59 -0.48
N TYR A 49 38.73 1.95 -1.23
CA TYR A 49 39.07 1.23 -2.45
C TYR A 49 38.47 1.94 -3.68
N LYS A 50 38.86 1.46 -4.86
CA LYS A 50 38.45 2.05 -6.14
C LYS A 50 36.96 1.87 -6.36
N VAL A 51 36.26 2.94 -6.75
CA VAL A 51 34.86 2.95 -7.12
C VAL A 51 34.67 3.34 -8.58
N GLY A 52 33.65 2.79 -9.21
CA GLY A 52 33.36 3.00 -10.63
C GLY A 52 34.25 2.17 -11.58
N PRO A 53 34.10 2.29 -12.88
CA PRO A 53 33.12 3.16 -13.55
C PRO A 53 31.66 2.66 -13.36
N PHE A 54 30.72 3.61 -13.37
CA PHE A 54 29.30 3.31 -13.27
C PHE A 54 28.64 3.43 -14.64
N THR A 55 27.69 2.53 -14.93
CA THR A 55 26.83 2.61 -16.10
C THR A 55 25.40 2.96 -15.66
N GLY A 56 24.63 3.61 -16.54
CA GLY A 56 23.24 3.94 -16.25
C GLY A 56 22.99 5.09 -15.27
N THR A 57 24.03 5.79 -14.82
CA THR A 57 23.91 7.01 -14.00
C THR A 57 24.91 8.08 -14.42
N ALA A 58 24.49 9.33 -14.35
CA ALA A 58 25.36 10.51 -14.47
C ALA A 58 25.82 11.03 -13.10
N LEU A 59 25.40 10.39 -12.00
CA LEU A 59 25.75 10.81 -10.66
C LEU A 59 27.21 10.47 -10.35
N ILE A 60 27.88 11.38 -9.66
CA ILE A 60 29.25 11.22 -9.18
C ILE A 60 29.18 11.08 -7.65
N PRO A 61 29.81 10.04 -7.06
CA PRO A 61 29.86 9.90 -5.61
C PRO A 61 30.55 11.09 -4.95
N GLY A 62 29.96 11.59 -3.90
CA GLY A 62 30.51 12.71 -3.11
C GLY A 62 30.58 12.40 -1.62
N ASN A 63 31.36 13.20 -0.90
CA ASN A 63 31.45 13.10 0.56
C ASN A 63 30.12 13.52 1.18
N GLN A 64 29.37 12.58 1.72
CA GLN A 64 28.05 12.77 2.30
C GLN A 64 28.05 13.40 3.70
N ARG A 65 29.22 13.59 4.32
CA ARG A 65 29.39 14.19 5.65
C ARG A 65 28.43 13.61 6.71
N LYS A 66 28.23 12.29 6.70
CA LYS A 66 27.25 11.62 7.55
C LYS A 66 27.65 11.66 9.02
N LEU A 67 26.66 11.78 9.89
CA LEU A 67 26.74 11.48 11.31
C LEU A 67 25.67 10.41 11.63
N LEU A 68 26.05 9.16 11.55
CA LEU A 68 25.17 8.03 11.82
C LEU A 68 25.06 7.80 13.32
N ARG A 69 23.88 7.39 13.81
CA ARG A 69 23.60 7.13 15.21
C ARG A 69 23.11 5.71 15.41
N PHE A 70 23.67 5.02 16.38
CA PHE A 70 23.29 3.65 16.73
C PHE A 70 23.00 3.54 18.22
N PRO A 71 21.91 2.88 18.63
CA PRO A 71 21.63 2.65 20.04
C PRO A 71 22.64 1.67 20.62
N ARG A 72 23.11 1.93 21.85
CA ARG A 72 24.00 1.00 22.58
C ARG A 72 23.26 -0.21 23.13
N VAL A 73 21.94 -0.09 23.28
CA VAL A 73 21.04 -1.17 23.67
C VAL A 73 19.96 -1.25 22.60
N VAL A 74 19.91 -2.37 21.93
CA VAL A 74 18.91 -2.63 20.89
C VAL A 74 17.54 -2.88 21.53
N THR A 75 16.52 -2.20 21.06
CA THR A 75 15.14 -2.33 21.56
C THR A 75 14.31 -3.22 20.65
N THR A 76 13.82 -4.33 21.18
CA THR A 76 12.84 -5.16 20.49
C THR A 76 11.46 -4.53 20.57
N VAL A 77 10.70 -4.60 19.47
CA VAL A 77 9.36 -4.00 19.36
C VAL A 77 8.36 -5.05 18.90
N SER A 78 7.09 -4.87 19.29
CA SER A 78 5.99 -5.74 18.87
C SER A 78 5.56 -5.47 17.43
N LYS A 79 5.63 -4.21 16.98
CA LYS A 79 5.33 -3.82 15.60
C LYS A 79 6.63 -3.51 14.88
N ARG A 80 6.97 -4.31 13.88
CA ARG A 80 8.19 -4.16 13.07
C ARG A 80 8.03 -3.07 12.02
N GLU A 81 9.09 -2.31 11.78
CA GLU A 81 9.10 -1.32 10.72
C GLU A 81 9.59 -1.92 9.39
N THR A 82 8.86 -1.62 8.33
CA THR A 82 9.22 -2.00 6.97
C THR A 82 10.39 -1.15 6.48
N ILE A 83 11.37 -1.76 5.81
CA ILE A 83 12.43 -1.00 5.15
C ILE A 83 11.83 -0.09 4.08
N ALA A 84 12.20 1.19 4.12
CA ALA A 84 11.70 2.18 3.17
C ALA A 84 12.31 1.96 1.77
N PRO A 85 11.56 2.27 0.70
CA PRO A 85 12.11 2.21 -0.65
C PRO A 85 13.12 3.34 -0.91
N ASN A 86 14.08 3.11 -1.81
CA ASN A 86 15.09 4.08 -2.24
C ASN A 86 15.76 4.83 -1.08
N SER A 87 16.12 4.12 -0.03
CA SER A 87 16.73 4.73 1.15
C SER A 87 17.81 3.84 1.75
N PRO A 88 18.77 4.40 2.50
CA PRO A 88 19.70 3.60 3.28
C PRO A 88 18.98 2.86 4.41
N ILE A 89 19.44 1.65 4.70
CA ILE A 89 18.91 0.77 5.76
C ILE A 89 19.98 0.40 6.80
N GLY A 90 21.20 0.80 6.55
CA GLY A 90 22.35 0.53 7.43
C GLY A 90 23.62 1.14 6.87
N THR A 91 24.73 0.82 7.50
CA THR A 91 26.07 1.21 7.04
C THR A 91 27.06 0.08 7.20
N TRP A 92 28.00 -0.02 6.28
CA TRP A 92 29.16 -0.88 6.41
C TRP A 92 30.19 -0.30 7.37
N VAL A 93 31.13 -1.13 7.84
CA VAL A 93 32.21 -0.72 8.77
C VAL A 93 33.08 0.41 8.22
N ASN A 94 33.12 0.60 6.90
CA ASN A 94 33.81 1.71 6.23
C ASN A 94 32.95 2.96 6.03
N GLY A 95 31.75 3.00 6.61
CA GLY A 95 30.83 4.14 6.52
C GLY A 95 30.06 4.26 5.21
N VAL A 96 30.22 3.34 4.27
CA VAL A 96 29.44 3.26 3.03
C VAL A 96 28.03 2.77 3.35
N SER A 97 27.03 3.33 2.71
CA SER A 97 25.63 2.97 2.94
C SER A 97 25.27 1.57 2.44
N ILE A 98 24.38 0.95 3.18
CA ILE A 98 23.62 -0.21 2.75
C ILE A 98 22.27 0.32 2.26
N TRP A 99 21.93 0.04 1.00
CA TRP A 99 20.73 0.57 0.37
C TRP A 99 19.61 -0.46 0.32
N SER A 100 18.37 0.01 0.43
CA SER A 100 17.19 -0.84 0.27
C SER A 100 17.07 -1.38 -1.15
N TYR A 101 16.77 -2.67 -1.28
CA TYR A 101 16.47 -3.27 -2.58
C TYR A 101 15.08 -2.89 -3.13
N LYS A 102 14.23 -2.30 -2.30
CA LYS A 102 12.92 -1.81 -2.72
C LYS A 102 13.06 -0.50 -3.50
N SER A 103 12.50 -0.47 -4.70
CA SER A 103 12.35 0.76 -5.46
C SER A 103 11.15 1.57 -4.93
N SER A 104 11.18 2.88 -5.07
CA SER A 104 9.98 3.72 -5.00
C SER A 104 9.13 3.61 -6.27
N THR A 105 9.69 3.03 -7.34
CA THR A 105 8.96 2.74 -8.57
C THR A 105 8.22 1.42 -8.42
N PHE A 106 6.97 1.41 -8.86
CA PHE A 106 6.12 0.24 -8.88
C PHE A 106 5.35 0.16 -10.19
N VAL A 107 4.88 -1.03 -10.51
CA VAL A 107 3.95 -1.27 -11.62
C VAL A 107 2.58 -1.58 -11.02
N ARG A 108 1.55 -0.86 -11.45
CA ARG A 108 0.17 -1.25 -11.12
C ARG A 108 -0.26 -2.33 -12.10
N TYR A 109 -0.64 -3.46 -11.57
CA TYR A 109 -1.16 -4.56 -12.37
C TYR A 109 -1.96 -5.53 -11.51
N GLY A 110 -3.13 -5.95 -11.99
CA GLY A 110 -3.91 -6.98 -11.32
C GLY A 110 -5.31 -6.53 -10.90
N PRO A 111 -5.85 -7.09 -9.81
CA PRO A 111 -7.19 -6.75 -9.32
C PRO A 111 -7.22 -5.37 -8.62
N ILE A 112 -8.40 -4.81 -8.51
CA ILE A 112 -8.68 -3.75 -7.55
C ILE A 112 -8.60 -4.36 -6.15
N THR A 113 -7.82 -3.75 -5.27
CA THR A 113 -7.59 -4.24 -3.90
C THR A 113 -8.52 -3.59 -2.88
N SER A 114 -8.91 -2.35 -3.12
CA SER A 114 -9.87 -1.63 -2.30
C SER A 114 -10.49 -0.46 -3.07
N ILE A 115 -11.65 -0.01 -2.58
CA ILE A 115 -12.28 1.23 -3.00
C ILE A 115 -12.50 2.04 -1.73
N GLU A 116 -11.83 3.17 -1.64
CA GLU A 116 -11.92 4.10 -0.52
C GLU A 116 -13.01 5.13 -0.77
N ILE A 117 -13.72 5.53 0.28
CA ILE A 117 -14.68 6.61 0.25
C ILE A 117 -13.97 7.90 0.65
N LEU A 118 -13.79 8.82 -0.29
CA LEU A 118 -13.26 10.14 -0.01
C LEU A 118 -14.36 11.06 0.54
N ASN A 119 -15.56 10.92 0.00
CA ASN A 119 -16.77 11.57 0.47
C ASN A 119 -17.95 10.61 0.33
N GLY A 120 -18.70 10.37 1.40
CA GLY A 120 -19.89 9.51 1.39
C GLY A 120 -21.13 10.15 0.76
N GLY A 121 -21.08 11.45 0.49
CA GLY A 121 -22.21 12.20 -0.03
C GLY A 121 -23.41 12.24 0.92
N THR A 122 -24.59 12.52 0.39
CA THR A 122 -25.84 12.62 1.16
C THR A 122 -27.04 12.12 0.37
N GLY A 123 -28.10 11.73 1.08
CA GLY A 123 -29.41 11.50 0.49
C GLY A 123 -29.62 10.18 -0.26
N TYR A 124 -28.67 9.25 -0.20
CA TYR A 124 -28.78 7.93 -0.83
C TYR A 124 -29.84 7.05 -0.13
N ASP A 125 -30.61 6.30 -0.92
CA ASP A 125 -31.67 5.43 -0.40
C ASP A 125 -31.10 4.05 -0.02
N ALA A 126 -31.27 3.65 1.24
CA ALA A 126 -30.81 2.35 1.73
C ALA A 126 -31.67 1.17 1.21
N GLY A 127 -32.94 1.42 0.82
CA GLY A 127 -33.84 0.42 0.26
C GLY A 127 -33.64 0.20 -1.23
N SER A 128 -33.08 1.20 -1.92
CA SER A 128 -32.81 1.18 -3.38
C SER A 128 -31.41 1.73 -3.60
N LYS A 129 -30.40 0.92 -3.26
CA LYS A 129 -28.99 1.31 -3.30
C LYS A 129 -28.56 1.66 -4.72
N PRO A 130 -27.80 2.75 -4.92
CA PRO A 130 -27.22 3.06 -6.22
C PRO A 130 -26.17 2.04 -6.63
N ASN A 131 -26.04 1.78 -7.92
CA ASN A 131 -24.97 0.96 -8.46
C ASN A 131 -23.64 1.72 -8.47
N LEU A 132 -22.59 1.01 -8.07
CA LEU A 132 -21.23 1.49 -8.24
C LEU A 132 -20.75 1.08 -9.63
N GLU A 133 -20.40 2.05 -10.45
CA GLU A 133 -19.83 1.85 -11.77
C GLU A 133 -18.31 2.00 -11.70
N ILE A 134 -17.61 0.99 -12.22
CA ILE A 134 -16.16 0.94 -12.26
C ILE A 134 -15.75 0.92 -13.72
N THR A 135 -15.04 1.97 -14.17
CA THR A 135 -14.72 2.16 -15.58
C THR A 135 -13.25 2.51 -15.80
N GLY A 136 -12.70 2.17 -16.97
CA GLY A 136 -11.30 2.46 -17.29
C GLY A 136 -10.31 1.54 -16.61
N GLY A 137 -9.08 2.00 -16.42
CA GLY A 137 -8.01 1.24 -15.79
C GLY A 137 -7.43 0.08 -16.60
N GLY A 138 -8.02 -0.27 -17.76
CA GLY A 138 -7.58 -1.34 -18.65
C GLY A 138 -8.02 -2.76 -18.25
N GLY A 139 -8.52 -2.94 -17.01
CA GLY A 139 -8.99 -4.24 -16.51
C GLY A 139 -10.49 -4.47 -16.69
N THR A 140 -10.96 -5.63 -16.23
CA THR A 140 -12.36 -6.04 -16.31
C THR A 140 -12.76 -6.91 -15.10
N GLY A 141 -14.09 -7.07 -14.91
CA GLY A 141 -14.63 -8.03 -13.93
C GLY A 141 -14.65 -7.58 -12.47
N ALA A 142 -14.29 -6.34 -12.18
CA ALA A 142 -14.48 -5.78 -10.85
C ALA A 142 -15.96 -5.55 -10.56
N ALA A 143 -16.37 -5.85 -9.33
CA ALA A 143 -17.72 -5.66 -8.84
C ALA A 143 -17.71 -5.23 -7.37
N ALA A 144 -18.51 -4.24 -7.05
CA ALA A 144 -18.62 -3.75 -5.68
C ALA A 144 -20.03 -3.23 -5.40
N GLU A 145 -20.40 -3.21 -4.13
CA GLU A 145 -21.68 -2.71 -3.65
C GLU A 145 -21.46 -1.64 -2.57
N VAL A 146 -22.36 -0.68 -2.51
CA VAL A 146 -22.35 0.35 -1.47
C VAL A 146 -23.25 -0.01 -0.31
N VAL A 147 -22.87 0.42 0.89
CA VAL A 147 -23.69 0.39 2.09
C VAL A 147 -24.06 1.81 2.46
N VAL A 148 -25.36 2.09 2.43
CA VAL A 148 -25.90 3.37 2.93
C VAL A 148 -26.16 3.22 4.41
N ASN A 149 -25.77 4.20 5.21
CA ASN A 149 -26.12 4.29 6.62
C ASN A 149 -26.92 5.60 6.86
N GLY A 150 -28.21 5.42 7.11
CA GLY A 150 -29.12 6.55 7.14
C GLY A 150 -30.05 6.60 8.33
N SER A 151 -31.02 7.47 8.19
CA SER A 151 -32.15 7.66 9.08
C SER A 151 -33.46 7.55 8.28
N LEU A 152 -34.55 7.32 8.98
CA LEU A 152 -35.87 7.27 8.39
C LEU A 152 -36.24 8.65 7.83
N PHE A 153 -36.36 8.72 6.50
CA PHE A 153 -36.65 9.97 5.80
C PHE A 153 -38.16 10.22 5.71
N SER A 154 -38.94 9.20 5.31
CA SER A 154 -40.38 9.28 5.18
C SER A 154 -41.02 7.89 5.32
N ILE A 155 -42.33 7.89 5.59
CA ILE A 155 -43.16 6.68 5.54
C ILE A 155 -44.35 6.98 4.62
N GLU A 156 -44.40 6.26 3.51
CA GLU A 156 -45.49 6.37 2.53
C GLU A 156 -46.57 5.33 2.85
N VAL A 157 -47.85 5.76 2.85
CA VAL A 157 -48.98 4.86 3.05
C VAL A 157 -49.34 4.20 1.73
N ASP A 158 -49.16 2.90 1.61
CA ASP A 158 -49.47 2.14 0.42
C ASP A 158 -50.98 1.86 0.35
N THR A 159 -51.57 1.47 1.48
CA THR A 159 -52.99 1.24 1.64
C THR A 159 -53.49 1.81 2.95
N GLY A 160 -54.47 2.65 2.93
CA GLY A 160 -55.01 3.32 4.12
C GLY A 160 -55.86 2.41 5.05
N GLY A 161 -56.22 1.21 4.59
CA GLY A 161 -57.09 0.31 5.33
C GLY A 161 -58.50 0.89 5.55
N THR A 162 -59.26 0.30 6.49
CA THR A 162 -60.63 0.75 6.81
C THR A 162 -60.94 0.52 8.28
N GLY A 163 -62.00 1.23 8.80
CA GLY A 163 -62.54 1.00 10.14
C GLY A 163 -61.77 1.63 11.29
N TYR A 164 -60.77 2.47 11.02
CA TYR A 164 -60.04 3.14 12.09
C TYR A 164 -60.86 4.24 12.75
N THR A 165 -61.09 4.07 14.05
CA THR A 165 -61.85 5.02 14.90
C THR A 165 -60.96 5.76 15.89
N THR A 166 -59.81 5.17 16.24
CA THR A 166 -58.76 5.74 17.06
C THR A 166 -57.39 5.54 16.36
N GLN A 167 -56.43 6.35 16.73
CA GLN A 167 -55.10 6.30 16.16
C GLN A 167 -54.43 4.94 16.38
N PRO A 168 -54.00 4.25 15.32
CA PRO A 168 -53.25 3.00 15.45
C PRO A 168 -51.81 3.24 15.88
N LEU A 169 -51.22 2.26 16.52
CA LEU A 169 -49.78 2.24 16.82
C LEU A 169 -48.98 1.96 15.54
N VAL A 170 -47.97 2.76 15.31
CA VAL A 170 -46.97 2.55 14.25
C VAL A 170 -45.67 2.08 14.87
N SER A 171 -45.20 0.92 14.45
CA SER A 171 -43.92 0.34 14.90
C SER A 171 -42.97 0.24 13.71
N VAL A 172 -41.71 0.68 13.91
CA VAL A 172 -40.62 0.57 12.94
C VAL A 172 -39.72 -0.58 13.35
N VAL A 173 -39.63 -1.64 12.54
CA VAL A 173 -38.98 -2.90 12.93
C VAL A 173 -37.90 -3.29 11.91
N GLY A 174 -36.69 -3.60 12.40
CA GLY A 174 -35.58 -4.06 11.54
C GLY A 174 -34.84 -2.91 10.85
N GLY A 175 -34.28 -3.17 9.69
CA GLY A 175 -33.48 -2.20 8.93
C GLY A 175 -32.08 -1.93 9.49
N GLY A 176 -31.69 -2.56 10.63
CA GLY A 176 -30.38 -2.40 11.27
C GLY A 176 -30.23 -1.16 12.14
N GLY A 177 -31.17 -0.21 12.04
CA GLY A 177 -31.16 1.05 12.81
C GLY A 177 -31.96 0.99 14.10
N THR A 178 -31.95 2.10 14.84
CA THR A 178 -32.65 2.25 16.13
C THR A 178 -33.19 3.67 16.31
N GLY A 179 -34.17 3.81 17.23
CA GLY A 179 -34.66 5.11 17.71
C GLY A 179 -35.66 5.82 16.79
N ALA A 180 -36.09 5.21 15.67
CA ALA A 180 -37.14 5.82 14.86
C ALA A 180 -38.51 5.62 15.52
N THR A 181 -39.31 6.71 15.52
CA THR A 181 -40.72 6.71 15.94
C THR A 181 -41.60 7.40 14.90
N ALA A 182 -42.84 6.93 14.80
CA ALA A 182 -43.78 7.47 13.81
C ALA A 182 -45.21 7.43 14.33
N GLN A 183 -46.05 8.30 13.80
CA GLN A 183 -47.44 8.48 14.18
C GLN A 183 -48.37 8.42 12.97
N ALA A 184 -49.43 7.64 13.04
CA ALA A 184 -50.44 7.59 11.99
C ALA A 184 -51.46 8.73 12.14
N VAL A 185 -51.91 9.26 11.02
CA VAL A 185 -53.00 10.23 10.93
C VAL A 185 -54.18 9.57 10.24
N ILE A 186 -55.34 9.68 10.85
CA ILE A 186 -56.59 9.07 10.33
C ILE A 186 -57.45 10.16 9.69
N THR A 187 -58.04 9.87 8.55
CA THR A 187 -59.05 10.66 7.89
C THR A 187 -60.12 9.77 7.28
N GLY A 188 -61.38 10.00 7.62
CA GLY A 188 -62.49 9.21 7.06
C GLY A 188 -62.39 7.67 7.38
N GLY A 189 -61.91 7.31 8.56
CA GLY A 189 -61.77 5.91 9.01
C GLY A 189 -60.63 5.15 8.31
N ARG A 190 -59.67 5.83 7.74
CA ARG A 190 -58.50 5.28 7.05
C ARG A 190 -57.23 5.99 7.52
N VAL A 191 -56.08 5.30 7.52
CA VAL A 191 -54.76 5.91 7.68
C VAL A 191 -54.45 6.69 6.42
N SER A 192 -54.38 8.02 6.55
CA SER A 192 -54.16 8.94 5.40
C SER A 192 -52.66 9.26 5.21
N ARG A 193 -51.91 9.26 6.27
CA ARG A 193 -50.44 9.48 6.26
C ARG A 193 -49.81 8.94 7.55
N VAL A 194 -48.52 8.70 7.50
CA VAL A 194 -47.68 8.42 8.67
C VAL A 194 -46.60 9.46 8.77
N LEU A 195 -46.50 10.11 9.92
CA LEU A 195 -45.52 11.16 10.20
C LEU A 195 -44.34 10.54 10.96
N VAL A 196 -43.14 10.80 10.49
CA VAL A 196 -41.91 10.46 11.23
C VAL A 196 -41.74 11.50 12.34
N GLU A 197 -41.74 11.08 13.60
CA GLU A 197 -41.52 11.95 14.75
C GLU A 197 -40.04 12.01 15.11
N GLN A 198 -39.38 10.84 15.14
CA GLN A 198 -37.94 10.71 15.30
C GLN A 198 -37.38 9.86 14.15
N PRO A 199 -36.38 10.36 13.41
CA PRO A 199 -35.85 9.63 12.26
C PRO A 199 -35.00 8.43 12.64
N GLY A 200 -34.51 8.34 13.88
CA GLY A 200 -33.56 7.32 14.30
C GLY A 200 -32.22 7.42 13.55
N THR A 201 -31.38 6.40 13.71
CA THR A 201 -30.06 6.33 13.08
C THR A 201 -29.62 4.89 12.82
N GLY A 202 -28.61 4.70 11.95
CA GLY A 202 -27.99 3.40 11.75
C GLY A 202 -28.74 2.45 10.80
N TYR A 203 -29.75 2.91 10.08
CA TYR A 203 -30.49 2.10 9.13
C TYR A 203 -29.64 1.86 7.86
N THR A 204 -29.38 0.58 7.58
CA THR A 204 -28.63 0.15 6.37
C THR A 204 -29.53 -0.53 5.34
N SER A 205 -30.77 -0.76 5.68
CA SER A 205 -31.83 -1.27 4.82
C SER A 205 -33.18 -0.70 5.25
N GLN A 206 -34.18 -0.89 4.43
CA GLN A 206 -35.54 -0.45 4.66
C GLN A 206 -36.16 -1.24 5.85
N PRO A 207 -36.62 -0.56 6.94
CA PRO A 207 -37.34 -1.21 8.02
C PRO A 207 -38.79 -1.53 7.62
N LEU A 208 -39.36 -2.54 8.24
CA LEU A 208 -40.76 -2.89 8.13
C LEU A 208 -41.60 -1.92 9.00
N ILE A 209 -42.66 -1.38 8.41
CA ILE A 209 -43.66 -0.58 9.11
C ILE A 209 -44.86 -1.47 9.50
N SER A 210 -45.12 -1.59 10.79
CA SER A 210 -46.27 -2.31 11.32
C SER A 210 -47.28 -1.30 11.87
N ILE A 211 -48.54 -1.36 11.38
CA ILE A 211 -49.64 -0.50 11.82
C ILE A 211 -50.68 -1.40 12.48
N THR A 212 -50.89 -1.23 13.81
CA THR A 212 -51.74 -2.13 14.62
C THR A 212 -52.68 -1.35 15.51
N GLY A 213 -53.82 -1.93 15.82
CA GLY A 213 -54.84 -1.33 16.71
C GLY A 213 -55.71 -0.28 15.99
N GLY A 214 -56.27 0.69 16.76
CA GLY A 214 -57.14 1.75 16.23
C GLY A 214 -58.52 1.28 15.75
N ASN A 215 -58.92 0.03 16.06
CA ASN A 215 -60.16 -0.67 15.63
C ASN A 215 -60.30 -0.87 14.11
N GLY A 216 -59.28 -0.52 13.32
CA GLY A 216 -59.25 -0.69 11.88
C GLY A 216 -58.31 -1.82 11.45
N THR A 217 -58.32 -2.13 10.16
CA THR A 217 -57.47 -3.17 9.55
C THR A 217 -57.03 -2.81 8.15
N GLY A 218 -55.96 -3.47 7.66
CA GLY A 218 -55.53 -3.42 6.26
C GLY A 218 -54.73 -2.18 5.87
N ALA A 219 -54.28 -1.35 6.81
CA ALA A 219 -53.32 -0.30 6.49
C ALA A 219 -51.91 -0.87 6.32
N THR A 220 -51.25 -0.49 5.26
CA THR A 220 -49.83 -0.80 4.95
C THR A 220 -49.07 0.46 4.61
N ALA A 221 -47.80 0.46 4.95
CA ALA A 221 -46.94 1.60 4.66
C ALA A 221 -45.48 1.14 4.41
N THR A 222 -44.79 1.90 3.59
CA THR A 222 -43.39 1.65 3.21
C THR A 222 -42.49 2.77 3.73
N ALA A 223 -41.41 2.39 4.41
CA ALA A 223 -40.41 3.34 4.90
C ALA A 223 -39.41 3.72 3.80
N GLN A 224 -38.91 4.94 3.82
CA GLN A 224 -37.74 5.36 3.06
C GLN A 224 -36.62 5.74 4.04
N VAL A 225 -35.44 5.18 3.83
CA VAL A 225 -34.24 5.47 4.63
C VAL A 225 -33.22 6.17 3.74
N ARG A 226 -32.75 7.33 4.18
CA ARG A 226 -31.74 8.08 3.45
C ARG A 226 -30.53 8.41 4.29
N GLY A 227 -29.34 8.37 3.66
CA GLY A 227 -28.09 8.69 4.31
C GLY A 227 -26.91 8.76 3.37
N PRO A 228 -25.71 8.96 3.92
CA PRO A 228 -24.46 8.86 3.16
C PRO A 228 -24.09 7.39 2.86
N ILE A 229 -23.18 7.21 1.92
CA ILE A 229 -22.45 5.95 1.75
C ILE A 229 -21.47 5.78 2.91
N GLN A 230 -21.58 4.70 3.65
CA GLN A 230 -20.73 4.40 4.80
C GLN A 230 -19.55 3.49 4.44
N SER A 231 -19.79 2.51 3.58
CA SER A 231 -18.76 1.57 3.15
C SER A 231 -19.02 1.05 1.74
N VAL A 232 -17.95 0.57 1.12
CA VAL A 232 -17.98 -0.18 -0.14
C VAL A 232 -17.55 -1.60 0.15
N ILE A 233 -18.32 -2.57 -0.33
CA ILE A 233 -18.02 -4.00 -0.27
C ILE A 233 -17.53 -4.41 -1.65
N LEU A 234 -16.23 -4.66 -1.80
CA LEU A 234 -15.65 -5.19 -3.03
C LEU A 234 -15.91 -6.69 -3.10
N SER A 235 -16.82 -7.12 -3.95
CA SER A 235 -17.17 -8.54 -4.13
C SER A 235 -16.25 -9.25 -5.11
N SER A 236 -15.66 -8.51 -6.05
CA SER A 236 -14.62 -8.97 -6.98
C SER A 236 -13.70 -7.82 -7.34
N GLY A 237 -12.40 -8.04 -7.22
CA GLY A 237 -11.39 -7.07 -7.69
C GLY A 237 -11.23 -7.04 -9.21
N GLY A 238 -11.79 -8.02 -9.93
CA GLY A 238 -11.53 -8.19 -11.37
C GLY A 238 -10.07 -8.54 -11.65
N SER A 239 -9.61 -8.28 -12.87
CA SER A 239 -8.22 -8.54 -13.28
C SER A 239 -7.75 -7.60 -14.38
N GLY A 240 -6.42 -7.54 -14.57
CA GLY A 240 -5.80 -6.83 -15.69
C GLY A 240 -5.82 -5.30 -15.60
N TYR A 241 -6.12 -4.71 -14.46
CA TYR A 241 -6.01 -3.26 -14.28
C TYR A 241 -4.56 -2.81 -14.24
N THR A 242 -4.21 -1.89 -15.13
CA THR A 242 -2.85 -1.32 -15.26
C THR A 242 -2.77 0.13 -14.77
N SER A 243 -3.90 0.73 -14.49
CA SER A 243 -4.05 2.06 -13.87
C SER A 243 -5.28 2.08 -12.97
N LEU A 244 -5.44 3.16 -12.20
CA LEU A 244 -6.60 3.30 -11.31
C LEU A 244 -7.87 3.49 -12.14
N PRO A 245 -8.87 2.61 -12.04
CA PRO A 245 -10.16 2.83 -12.65
C PRO A 245 -10.93 3.95 -11.95
N ASP A 246 -11.75 4.64 -12.72
CA ASP A 246 -12.72 5.62 -12.21
C ASP A 246 -13.89 4.90 -11.56
N VAL A 247 -14.29 5.34 -10.38
CA VAL A 247 -15.37 4.74 -9.59
C VAL A 247 -16.41 5.79 -9.28
N LYS A 248 -17.63 5.58 -9.77
CA LYS A 248 -18.75 6.52 -9.62
C LYS A 248 -20.03 5.80 -9.27
N LEU A 249 -20.94 6.51 -8.60
CA LEU A 249 -22.31 6.06 -8.49
C LEU A 249 -23.09 6.48 -9.75
N ASN A 250 -23.76 5.51 -10.36
CA ASN A 250 -24.68 5.78 -11.45
C ASN A 250 -26.05 6.09 -10.85
N SER A 251 -26.39 7.37 -10.77
CA SER A 251 -27.67 7.87 -10.26
C SER A 251 -28.67 8.25 -11.36
N GLY A 252 -28.23 8.18 -12.65
CA GLY A 252 -29.04 8.58 -13.82
C GLY A 252 -29.17 10.09 -14.00
N GLU A 253 -29.47 10.52 -15.22
CA GLU A 253 -29.57 11.93 -15.56
C GLU A 253 -30.53 12.20 -16.73
N GLY A 254 -30.87 13.48 -16.92
CA GLY A 254 -31.54 13.98 -18.13
C GLY A 254 -33.04 13.75 -18.20
N ALA A 255 -33.68 13.14 -17.20
CA ALA A 255 -35.13 13.02 -17.20
C ALA A 255 -35.81 14.38 -16.95
N LEU A 256 -36.81 14.69 -17.82
CA LEU A 256 -37.59 15.92 -17.76
C LEU A 256 -39.08 15.59 -17.78
N ALA A 257 -39.84 16.29 -16.96
CA ALA A 257 -41.28 16.09 -16.87
C ALA A 257 -42.03 17.43 -16.69
N GLN A 258 -43.30 17.44 -17.12
CA GLN A 258 -44.16 18.62 -17.05
C GLN A 258 -45.51 18.24 -16.43
N PRO A 259 -46.03 19.00 -15.47
CA PRO A 259 -47.33 18.76 -14.87
C PRO A 259 -48.47 19.26 -15.78
N ILE A 260 -49.61 18.56 -15.73
CA ILE A 260 -50.88 18.98 -16.27
C ILE A 260 -51.80 19.28 -15.10
N VAL A 261 -52.16 20.54 -14.96
CA VAL A 261 -53.00 21.03 -13.87
C VAL A 261 -54.41 21.36 -14.41
N ILE A 262 -55.43 20.79 -13.78
CA ILE A 262 -56.85 21.07 -14.10
C ILE A 262 -57.57 21.33 -12.78
N ASN A 263 -58.31 22.43 -12.72
CA ASN A 263 -59.09 22.84 -11.54
C ASN A 263 -58.26 22.83 -10.24
N GLY A 264 -57.04 23.39 -10.30
CA GLY A 264 -56.15 23.49 -9.17
C GLY A 264 -55.50 22.18 -8.70
N ARG A 265 -55.56 21.11 -9.48
CA ARG A 265 -55.01 19.80 -9.13
C ARG A 265 -54.09 19.29 -10.22
N ILE A 266 -53.01 18.64 -9.85
CA ILE A 266 -52.14 17.94 -10.81
C ILE A 266 -52.83 16.64 -11.21
N VAL A 267 -53.31 16.55 -12.43
CA VAL A 267 -54.05 15.39 -12.92
C VAL A 267 -53.21 14.39 -13.67
N SER A 268 -52.08 14.86 -14.24
CA SER A 268 -51.09 14.03 -14.94
C SER A 268 -49.72 14.72 -14.90
N ILE A 269 -48.68 13.94 -15.04
CA ILE A 269 -47.31 14.43 -15.27
C ILE A 269 -46.78 13.73 -16.52
N ALA A 270 -46.55 14.53 -17.55
CA ALA A 270 -46.03 14.05 -18.82
C ALA A 270 -44.51 13.99 -18.80
N ILE A 271 -43.94 12.88 -19.24
CA ILE A 271 -42.48 12.73 -19.40
C ILE A 271 -42.11 13.36 -20.74
N ILE A 272 -41.27 14.38 -20.71
CA ILE A 272 -40.74 15.07 -21.91
C ILE A 272 -39.48 14.40 -22.41
N ASN A 273 -38.64 13.95 -21.47
CA ASN A 273 -37.45 13.15 -21.71
C ASN A 273 -37.36 12.08 -20.64
N SER A 274 -37.15 10.84 -21.03
CA SER A 274 -37.05 9.72 -20.11
C SER A 274 -35.72 9.68 -19.34
N GLY A 275 -34.71 10.44 -19.78
CA GLY A 275 -33.36 10.35 -19.27
C GLY A 275 -32.72 8.99 -19.53
N ASN A 276 -31.60 8.73 -18.89
CA ASN A 276 -30.85 7.47 -19.00
C ASN A 276 -30.03 7.19 -17.76
N GLY A 277 -29.60 5.93 -17.59
CA GLY A 277 -28.68 5.51 -16.56
C GLY A 277 -29.27 5.45 -15.14
N TYR A 278 -30.57 5.61 -14.94
CA TYR A 278 -31.21 5.49 -13.63
C TYR A 278 -31.16 4.04 -13.13
N THR A 279 -30.49 3.84 -12.01
CA THR A 279 -30.52 2.58 -11.27
C THR A 279 -31.53 2.62 -10.13
N THR A 280 -31.84 3.85 -9.68
CA THR A 280 -32.85 4.17 -8.68
C THR A 280 -33.79 5.22 -9.26
N ALA A 281 -35.10 5.07 -9.02
CA ALA A 281 -36.06 6.05 -9.49
C ALA A 281 -35.80 7.43 -8.90
N PRO A 282 -35.71 8.49 -9.71
CA PRO A 282 -35.45 9.84 -9.21
C PRO A 282 -36.60 10.34 -8.33
N ASN A 283 -36.30 11.26 -7.42
CA ASN A 283 -37.32 11.95 -6.66
C ASN A 283 -38.10 12.90 -7.54
N VAL A 284 -39.41 12.92 -7.38
CA VAL A 284 -40.29 13.88 -8.07
C VAL A 284 -40.51 15.07 -7.15
N VAL A 285 -39.86 16.18 -7.44
CA VAL A 285 -40.03 17.44 -6.70
C VAL A 285 -41.04 18.30 -7.46
N ILE A 286 -42.12 18.63 -6.78
CA ILE A 286 -43.20 19.45 -7.32
C ILE A 286 -43.11 20.84 -6.69
N ASN A 287 -42.77 21.83 -7.49
CA ASN A 287 -42.71 23.24 -7.09
C ASN A 287 -43.85 24.01 -7.71
N GLY A 288 -44.52 24.85 -6.94
CA GLY A 288 -45.63 25.66 -7.43
C GLY A 288 -46.36 26.37 -6.30
N ASP A 289 -47.47 27.05 -6.63
CA ASP A 289 -48.32 27.80 -5.73
C ASP A 289 -49.29 26.92 -4.92
N GLY A 290 -49.46 25.65 -5.33
CA GLY A 290 -50.33 24.69 -4.65
C GLY A 290 -49.59 23.88 -3.58
N PHE A 291 -50.32 22.96 -2.93
CA PHE A 291 -49.75 22.12 -1.87
C PHE A 291 -50.38 20.71 -1.82
N GLY A 292 -49.65 19.77 -1.19
CA GLY A 292 -50.12 18.42 -0.92
C GLY A 292 -50.09 17.47 -2.12
N SER A 293 -49.53 17.84 -3.26
CA SER A 293 -49.29 16.90 -4.35
C SER A 293 -48.06 16.02 -4.04
N VAL A 294 -48.20 14.72 -4.30
CA VAL A 294 -47.13 13.72 -4.18
C VAL A 294 -47.12 12.86 -5.42
N ALA A 295 -45.96 12.62 -5.97
CA ALA A 295 -45.79 11.75 -7.14
C ALA A 295 -44.51 10.92 -7.00
N LYS A 296 -44.48 9.77 -7.68
CA LYS A 296 -43.35 8.82 -7.68
C LYS A 296 -42.97 8.51 -9.13
N ALA A 297 -41.68 8.59 -9.42
CA ALA A 297 -41.15 8.11 -10.70
C ALA A 297 -41.00 6.58 -10.68
N VAL A 298 -41.18 5.99 -11.86
CA VAL A 298 -40.97 4.55 -12.13
C VAL A 298 -39.92 4.46 -13.22
N ILE A 299 -38.93 3.61 -13.05
CA ILE A 299 -37.91 3.34 -14.07
C ILE A 299 -38.13 1.96 -14.71
N GLY A 300 -37.74 1.84 -15.95
CA GLY A 300 -37.70 0.54 -16.63
C GLY A 300 -36.56 -0.31 -16.11
N THR A 301 -36.78 -1.59 -15.87
CA THR A 301 -35.82 -2.55 -15.35
C THR A 301 -35.28 -3.52 -16.40
N ILE A 302 -35.93 -3.63 -17.55
CA ILE A 302 -35.58 -4.55 -18.64
C ILE A 302 -35.72 -3.89 -20.01
N GLY A 303 -35.09 -4.47 -21.03
CA GLY A 303 -35.22 -4.06 -22.44
C GLY A 303 -34.68 -2.66 -22.72
N GLU A 304 -35.24 -2.01 -23.73
CA GLU A 304 -34.83 -0.67 -24.17
C GLU A 304 -35.13 0.44 -23.17
N ASP A 305 -36.06 0.20 -22.26
CA ASP A 305 -36.45 1.14 -21.21
C ASP A 305 -35.61 0.99 -19.91
N LYS A 306 -34.68 0.05 -19.86
CA LYS A 306 -33.82 -0.13 -18.71
C LYS A 306 -33.07 1.15 -18.40
N GLY A 307 -33.20 1.62 -17.15
CA GLY A 307 -32.56 2.84 -16.67
C GLY A 307 -33.17 4.15 -17.18
N LYS A 308 -34.40 4.12 -17.75
CA LYS A 308 -35.15 5.30 -18.16
C LYS A 308 -36.37 5.51 -17.25
N VAL A 309 -36.78 6.73 -17.03
CA VAL A 309 -38.05 7.03 -16.35
C VAL A 309 -39.19 6.73 -17.33
N THR A 310 -40.00 5.73 -17.01
CA THR A 310 -41.09 5.25 -17.89
C THR A 310 -42.44 5.82 -17.52
N THR A 311 -42.65 6.13 -16.22
CA THR A 311 -43.93 6.64 -15.72
C THR A 311 -43.69 7.50 -14.49
N ILE A 312 -44.55 8.52 -14.29
CA ILE A 312 -44.65 9.26 -13.04
C ILE A 312 -46.06 9.08 -12.49
N GLN A 313 -46.17 8.32 -11.41
CA GLN A 313 -47.45 8.02 -10.75
C GLN A 313 -47.78 9.14 -9.76
N ILE A 314 -48.99 9.69 -9.86
CA ILE A 314 -49.50 10.68 -8.91
C ILE A 314 -50.15 9.93 -7.73
N LEU A 315 -49.58 10.04 -6.55
CA LEU A 315 -50.10 9.47 -5.33
C LEU A 315 -51.12 10.38 -4.66
N ASN A 316 -50.90 11.70 -4.77
CA ASN A 316 -51.85 12.73 -4.34
C ASN A 316 -51.85 13.88 -5.35
N LYS A 317 -53.02 14.31 -5.77
CA LYS A 317 -53.19 15.38 -6.78
C LYS A 317 -52.96 16.79 -6.23
N GLY A 318 -52.96 16.94 -4.90
CA GLY A 318 -52.87 18.24 -4.26
C GLY A 318 -54.03 19.20 -4.60
N ILE A 319 -53.91 20.42 -4.17
CA ILE A 319 -54.91 21.53 -4.41
C ILE A 319 -54.20 22.86 -4.62
N ASN A 320 -54.89 23.80 -5.22
CA ASN A 320 -54.46 25.20 -5.45
C ASN A 320 -53.23 25.38 -6.35
N TYR A 321 -52.95 24.40 -7.22
CA TYR A 321 -51.90 24.53 -8.22
C TYR A 321 -52.38 25.32 -9.45
N THR A 322 -51.49 26.14 -10.02
CA THR A 322 -51.72 26.88 -11.25
C THR A 322 -50.87 26.33 -12.41
N GLN A 323 -51.50 26.02 -13.55
CA GLN A 323 -50.77 25.62 -14.76
C GLN A 323 -49.83 26.76 -15.18
N GLY A 324 -48.56 26.45 -15.42
CA GLY A 324 -47.52 27.43 -15.78
C GLY A 324 -46.73 27.99 -14.61
N LEU A 325 -47.31 27.98 -13.37
CA LEU A 325 -46.54 28.25 -12.15
C LEU A 325 -46.04 26.98 -11.45
N THR A 326 -46.58 25.83 -11.87
CA THR A 326 -46.18 24.52 -11.35
C THR A 326 -45.11 23.88 -12.22
N THR A 327 -44.03 23.42 -11.63
CA THR A 327 -42.92 22.76 -12.31
C THR A 327 -42.60 21.42 -11.64
N ILE A 328 -42.11 20.47 -12.44
CA ILE A 328 -41.60 19.19 -11.95
C ILE A 328 -40.10 19.13 -12.17
N ARG A 329 -39.38 18.81 -11.11
CA ARG A 329 -37.96 18.49 -11.18
C ARG A 329 -37.73 17.03 -10.74
N LEU A 330 -36.98 16.29 -11.56
CA LEU A 330 -36.57 14.93 -11.26
C LEU A 330 -35.15 14.97 -10.75
N GLU A 331 -34.99 14.71 -9.48
CA GLU A 331 -33.71 14.78 -8.80
C GLU A 331 -33.14 13.38 -8.59
N ALA A 332 -31.87 13.19 -8.93
CA ALA A 332 -31.15 11.97 -8.60
C ALA A 332 -31.20 11.69 -7.08
N VAL A 333 -31.20 10.42 -6.72
CA VAL A 333 -31.19 10.00 -5.31
C VAL A 333 -29.76 9.97 -4.82
N GLY A 334 -29.42 10.93 -3.96
CA GLY A 334 -28.10 11.11 -3.40
C GLY A 334 -27.14 11.92 -4.30
N GLU A 335 -26.19 12.58 -3.67
CA GLU A 335 -25.23 13.47 -4.32
C GLU A 335 -23.90 13.55 -3.58
N ASN A 336 -22.89 14.07 -4.29
CA ASN A 336 -21.58 14.44 -3.74
C ASN A 336 -20.76 13.30 -3.14
N SER A 337 -20.95 12.06 -3.60
CA SER A 337 -20.05 10.97 -3.25
C SER A 337 -18.78 10.98 -4.11
N GLU A 338 -17.66 10.68 -3.49
CA GLU A 338 -16.37 10.54 -4.15
C GLU A 338 -15.67 9.27 -3.68
N PHE A 339 -15.06 8.56 -4.62
CA PHE A 339 -14.38 7.29 -4.38
C PHE A 339 -13.01 7.27 -5.01
N GLN A 340 -12.11 6.50 -4.43
CA GLN A 340 -10.82 6.19 -5.01
C GLN A 340 -10.60 4.68 -5.03
N SER A 341 -10.30 4.15 -6.19
CA SER A 341 -9.87 2.77 -6.35
C SER A 341 -8.38 2.61 -6.07
N ASN A 342 -8.00 1.44 -5.57
CA ASN A 342 -6.61 1.04 -5.43
C ASN A 342 -6.39 -0.27 -6.20
N VAL A 343 -5.37 -0.30 -7.04
CA VAL A 343 -4.92 -1.48 -7.80
C VAL A 343 -3.62 -1.96 -7.20
N PHE A 344 -3.41 -3.27 -7.16
CA PHE A 344 -2.20 -3.87 -6.60
C PHE A 344 -0.95 -3.24 -7.21
N GLN A 345 0.03 -2.94 -6.35
CA GLN A 345 1.29 -2.31 -6.71
C GLN A 345 2.43 -3.32 -6.57
N TRP A 346 3.04 -3.66 -7.69
CA TRP A 346 4.22 -4.52 -7.76
C TRP A 346 5.47 -3.68 -7.58
N THR A 347 6.11 -3.82 -6.43
CA THR A 347 7.31 -3.06 -6.09
C THR A 347 8.52 -3.58 -6.85
N GLN A 348 9.18 -2.74 -7.65
CA GLN A 348 10.37 -3.15 -8.38
C GLN A 348 11.52 -3.49 -7.44
N ASN A 349 12.23 -4.58 -7.77
CA ASN A 349 13.46 -5.01 -7.13
C ASN A 349 14.65 -4.30 -7.78
N LEU A 350 15.27 -3.36 -7.07
CA LEU A 350 16.40 -2.59 -7.59
C LEU A 350 17.58 -3.47 -7.99
N GLN A 351 17.85 -4.55 -7.26
CA GLN A 351 18.93 -5.49 -7.60
C GLN A 351 18.75 -6.07 -9.00
N HIS A 352 17.53 -6.47 -9.36
CA HIS A 352 17.25 -7.00 -10.69
C HIS A 352 17.55 -5.99 -11.80
N ASN A 353 17.21 -4.72 -11.56
CA ASN A 353 17.38 -3.65 -12.54
C ASN A 353 18.81 -3.10 -12.64
N LEU A 354 19.60 -3.20 -11.55
CA LEU A 354 20.91 -2.58 -11.45
C LEU A 354 22.08 -3.56 -11.50
N ALA A 355 21.83 -4.86 -11.50
CA ALA A 355 22.88 -5.87 -11.40
C ALA A 355 23.99 -5.75 -12.49
N SER A 356 23.64 -5.29 -13.69
CA SER A 356 24.58 -5.05 -14.79
C SER A 356 25.32 -3.71 -14.70
N ASN A 357 24.94 -2.83 -13.78
CA ASN A 357 25.43 -1.45 -13.67
C ASN A 357 26.38 -1.24 -12.49
N TYR A 358 26.59 -2.28 -11.66
CA TYR A 358 27.50 -2.20 -10.53
C TYR A 358 28.95 -2.04 -10.97
N ASP A 359 29.73 -1.34 -10.13
CA ASP A 359 31.17 -1.33 -10.26
C ASP A 359 31.81 -2.67 -9.82
N PHE A 360 33.13 -2.71 -9.87
CA PHE A 360 33.90 -3.90 -9.48
C PHE A 360 33.65 -4.35 -8.03
N ALA A 361 33.43 -3.38 -7.13
CA ALA A 361 33.12 -3.63 -5.70
C ALA A 361 31.64 -3.99 -5.46
N ARG A 362 30.81 -4.10 -6.50
CA ARG A 362 29.35 -4.29 -6.46
C ARG A 362 28.57 -3.12 -5.85
N GLY A 363 29.14 -1.92 -5.90
CA GLY A 363 28.48 -0.69 -5.49
C GLY A 363 27.85 0.06 -6.66
N TYR A 364 26.98 0.99 -6.33
CA TYR A 364 26.30 1.88 -7.26
C TYR A 364 26.13 3.28 -6.65
N VAL A 365 25.80 4.26 -7.47
CA VAL A 365 25.59 5.63 -7.02
C VAL A 365 24.12 6.00 -7.12
N PHE A 366 23.53 6.29 -5.97
CA PHE A 366 22.15 6.71 -5.84
C PHE A 366 22.04 8.23 -5.70
N THR A 367 20.85 8.77 -5.89
CA THR A 367 20.56 10.14 -5.49
C THR A 367 20.67 10.20 -3.96
N GLY A 368 21.68 10.89 -3.47
CA GLY A 368 21.94 11.00 -2.04
C GLY A 368 20.75 11.61 -1.30
N TYR A 369 20.59 11.24 -0.04
CA TYR A 369 19.57 11.79 0.84
C TYR A 369 19.67 13.32 0.96
N ASN A 370 20.89 13.84 0.82
CA ASN A 370 21.16 15.26 0.76
C ASN A 370 21.82 15.60 -0.57
N ASN A 371 21.02 16.07 -1.55
CA ASN A 371 21.48 16.45 -2.90
C ASN A 371 22.60 17.50 -2.93
N GLN A 372 22.97 18.10 -1.80
CA GLN A 372 24.04 19.10 -1.71
C GLN A 372 25.44 18.51 -1.93
N PHE A 373 25.63 17.20 -1.75
CA PHE A 373 26.95 16.57 -1.71
C PHE A 373 27.24 15.61 -2.88
N GLY A 374 26.46 15.67 -3.95
CA GLY A 374 26.57 14.73 -5.06
C GLY A 374 25.86 13.41 -4.81
N GLY A 375 26.19 12.37 -5.58
CA GLY A 375 25.61 11.05 -5.44
C GLY A 375 26.10 10.32 -4.19
N GLU A 376 25.29 9.42 -3.66
CA GLU A 376 25.62 8.56 -2.53
C GLU A 376 26.06 7.18 -3.02
N TYR A 377 27.30 6.81 -2.76
CA TYR A 377 27.79 5.46 -3.04
C TYR A 377 27.23 4.46 -2.02
N ALA A 378 26.68 3.37 -2.50
CA ALA A 378 26.07 2.37 -1.63
C ALA A 378 26.08 0.97 -2.27
N HIS A 379 25.83 -0.05 -1.44
CA HIS A 379 25.63 -1.43 -1.87
C HIS A 379 24.20 -1.90 -1.56
N LEU A 380 23.60 -2.60 -2.52
CA LEU A 380 22.34 -3.34 -2.32
C LEU A 380 22.59 -4.80 -1.93
N VAL A 381 23.75 -5.30 -2.27
CA VAL A 381 24.13 -6.71 -2.16
C VAL A 381 25.48 -6.87 -1.51
N ASP A 382 25.97 -8.07 -1.47
CA ASP A 382 27.26 -8.51 -0.99
C ASP A 382 28.42 -7.57 -1.43
N PRO A 383 29.08 -6.85 -0.49
CA PRO A 383 30.17 -5.92 -0.80
C PRO A 383 31.51 -6.65 -0.92
N LYS A 384 31.74 -7.31 -2.04
CA LYS A 384 32.88 -8.23 -2.24
C LYS A 384 34.24 -7.64 -1.87
N GLU A 385 34.53 -6.40 -2.31
CA GLU A 385 35.81 -5.77 -2.05
C GLU A 385 35.96 -5.43 -0.55
N LEU A 386 34.89 -4.98 0.11
CA LEU A 386 34.91 -4.77 1.55
C LEU A 386 35.21 -6.09 2.28
N ARG A 387 34.52 -7.18 1.89
CA ARG A 387 34.74 -8.50 2.48
C ARG A 387 36.19 -8.96 2.33
N TYR A 388 36.78 -8.74 1.16
CA TYR A 388 38.18 -9.02 0.92
C TYR A 388 39.11 -8.19 1.80
N VAL A 389 38.86 -6.89 1.91
CA VAL A 389 39.69 -5.96 2.73
C VAL A 389 39.62 -6.30 4.22
N VAL A 390 38.49 -6.72 4.75
CA VAL A 390 38.33 -7.10 6.17
C VAL A 390 38.71 -8.56 6.46
N GLY A 391 39.18 -9.31 5.46
CA GLY A 391 39.67 -10.68 5.63
C GLY A 391 38.59 -11.75 5.73
N ASP A 392 37.39 -11.51 5.16
CA ASP A 392 36.36 -12.54 5.04
C ASP A 392 36.76 -13.59 3.98
N ASN A 393 36.01 -14.67 3.87
CA ASN A 393 36.26 -15.83 3.00
C ASN A 393 36.13 -15.51 1.49
N VAL A 394 36.85 -14.50 1.03
CA VAL A 394 36.87 -14.01 -0.35
C VAL A 394 38.31 -13.78 -0.78
N PHE A 395 38.65 -14.12 -2.02
CA PHE A 395 39.95 -13.81 -2.63
C PHE A 395 39.76 -13.18 -4.03
N LEU A 396 40.73 -12.39 -4.43
CA LEU A 396 40.79 -11.86 -5.80
C LEU A 396 41.50 -12.89 -6.68
N ASP A 397 40.77 -13.46 -7.63
CA ASP A 397 41.34 -14.39 -8.60
C ASP A 397 42.20 -13.61 -9.61
N PRO A 398 43.52 -13.84 -9.68
CA PRO A 398 44.41 -13.11 -10.58
C PRO A 398 44.21 -13.45 -12.06
N GLN A 399 43.55 -14.57 -12.39
CA GLN A 399 43.30 -14.98 -13.78
C GLN A 399 42.08 -14.29 -14.37
N THR A 400 41.00 -14.21 -13.61
CA THR A 400 39.74 -13.61 -14.03
C THR A 400 39.61 -12.15 -13.61
N ASN A 401 40.46 -11.71 -12.69
CA ASN A 401 40.38 -10.41 -12.03
C ASN A 401 38.98 -10.17 -11.42
N THR A 402 38.42 -11.21 -10.77
CA THR A 402 37.12 -11.15 -10.10
C THR A 402 37.25 -11.69 -8.67
N PHE A 403 36.38 -11.19 -7.77
CA PHE A 403 36.31 -11.75 -6.42
C PHE A 403 35.58 -13.09 -6.40
N GLN A 404 36.20 -14.10 -5.79
CA GLN A 404 35.68 -15.45 -5.66
C GLN A 404 35.58 -15.83 -4.18
N GLU A 405 34.60 -16.69 -3.85
CA GLU A 405 34.46 -17.29 -2.53
C GLU A 405 35.52 -18.38 -2.31
N VAL A 406 36.08 -18.41 -1.11
CA VAL A 406 37.04 -19.47 -0.74
C VAL A 406 36.33 -20.83 -0.68
N ALA A 407 36.90 -21.83 -1.32
CA ALA A 407 36.30 -23.17 -1.45
C ALA A 407 36.14 -23.93 -0.12
N GLN A 408 36.97 -23.63 0.86
CA GLN A 408 36.89 -24.20 2.21
C GLN A 408 36.86 -23.07 3.24
N ASN A 409 35.77 -22.98 3.96
CA ASN A 409 35.53 -21.92 4.93
C ASN A 409 36.03 -22.37 6.30
N ASN A 410 37.07 -21.77 6.78
CA ASN A 410 37.63 -22.09 8.08
C ASN A 410 37.27 -21.06 9.16
N GLU A 411 36.63 -19.95 8.80
CA GLU A 411 36.33 -18.85 9.72
C GLU A 411 34.92 -18.32 9.58
N HIS A 412 34.30 -17.96 10.70
CA HIS A 412 33.06 -17.21 10.73
C HIS A 412 33.27 -15.85 10.07
N SER A 413 32.35 -15.40 9.22
CA SER A 413 32.44 -14.07 8.62
C SER A 413 32.55 -13.00 9.71
N PRO A 414 33.34 -11.95 9.49
CA PRO A 414 33.40 -10.80 10.41
C PRO A 414 32.13 -9.95 10.32
N ILE A 415 31.96 -9.02 11.26
CA ILE A 415 30.98 -7.95 11.15
C ILE A 415 31.35 -7.06 9.96
N LEU A 416 30.45 -6.95 9.01
CA LEU A 416 30.59 -6.10 7.83
C LEU A 416 29.95 -4.72 8.04
N GLY A 417 28.94 -4.62 8.91
CA GLY A 417 28.21 -3.39 9.14
C GLY A 417 27.14 -3.50 10.23
N TRP A 418 26.32 -2.46 10.31
CA TRP A 418 25.18 -2.38 11.22
C TRP A 418 23.95 -1.87 10.49
N ALA A 419 22.83 -2.54 10.72
CA ALA A 419 21.52 -2.03 10.34
C ALA A 419 21.11 -0.84 11.22
N PHE A 420 20.22 0.00 10.75
CA PHE A 420 19.79 1.18 11.52
C PHE A 420 19.02 0.86 12.79
N ASP A 421 18.61 -0.38 12.98
CA ASP A 421 18.05 -0.89 14.23
C ASP A 421 19.11 -1.31 15.27
N GLY A 422 20.40 -1.14 14.94
CA GLY A 422 21.53 -1.43 15.81
C GLY A 422 22.01 -2.88 15.81
N ASN A 423 21.36 -3.78 15.06
CA ASN A 423 21.83 -5.17 14.96
C ASN A 423 23.00 -5.28 13.98
N PRO A 424 24.00 -6.13 14.28
CA PRO A 424 25.14 -6.36 13.41
C PRO A 424 24.75 -7.11 12.14
N ILE A 425 25.49 -6.83 11.06
CA ILE A 425 25.39 -7.52 9.77
C ILE A 425 26.73 -8.23 9.53
N TYR A 426 26.66 -9.54 9.39
CA TYR A 426 27.81 -10.39 9.07
C TYR A 426 27.87 -10.75 7.59
N GLY A 427 29.01 -11.19 7.13
CA GLY A 427 29.14 -11.87 5.85
C GLY A 427 28.39 -13.22 5.85
N PRO A 428 28.44 -13.97 4.74
CA PRO A 428 27.55 -15.12 4.54
C PRO A 428 27.88 -16.36 5.36
N TYR A 429 29.04 -16.43 6.04
CA TYR A 429 29.49 -17.63 6.75
C TYR A 429 29.22 -17.54 8.24
N GLY A 430 28.47 -18.50 8.76
CA GLY A 430 28.14 -18.59 10.18
C GLY A 430 28.13 -20.04 10.69
N TYR A 431 28.01 -20.23 11.99
CA TYR A 431 27.95 -21.56 12.61
C TYR A 431 26.73 -22.34 12.14
N ILE A 432 26.85 -23.64 11.91
CA ILE A 432 25.76 -24.51 11.50
C ILE A 432 24.66 -24.51 12.57
N ASP A 433 25.02 -24.78 13.82
CA ASP A 433 24.12 -24.60 14.97
C ASP A 433 24.31 -23.17 15.53
N PRO A 434 23.26 -22.33 15.54
CA PRO A 434 23.37 -20.97 16.02
C PRO A 434 23.73 -20.86 17.51
N THR A 435 23.60 -21.93 18.28
CA THR A 435 23.88 -21.95 19.73
C THR A 435 25.23 -22.54 20.08
N ASP A 436 25.91 -23.17 19.10
CA ASP A 436 27.21 -23.85 19.31
C ASP A 436 28.30 -23.35 18.35
N GLN A 437 29.30 -22.64 18.90
CA GLN A 437 30.46 -22.15 18.14
C GLN A 437 31.38 -23.26 17.60
N ASN A 438 31.22 -24.51 18.05
CA ASN A 438 31.99 -25.66 17.60
C ASN A 438 31.26 -26.52 16.55
N SER A 439 30.06 -26.13 16.14
CA SER A 439 29.20 -26.91 15.20
C SER A 439 29.71 -26.94 13.75
N GLY A 440 30.83 -26.25 13.46
CA GLY A 440 31.31 -26.05 12.08
C GLY A 440 30.66 -24.83 11.42
N LEU A 441 31.12 -24.54 10.20
CA LEU A 441 30.73 -23.34 9.44
C LEU A 441 30.11 -23.71 8.10
N ARG A 442 29.20 -22.88 7.64
CA ARG A 442 28.67 -22.94 6.27
C ARG A 442 28.22 -21.56 5.79
N ARG A 443 27.95 -21.44 4.50
CA ARG A 443 27.15 -20.32 3.98
C ARG A 443 25.74 -20.45 4.54
N LEU A 444 25.25 -19.40 5.18
CA LEU A 444 23.90 -19.37 5.72
C LEU A 444 22.89 -19.11 4.58
N ARG A 445 21.88 -19.96 4.53
CA ARG A 445 20.90 -19.95 3.45
C ARG A 445 19.73 -19.04 3.83
N THR A 446 19.31 -18.22 2.89
CA THR A 446 18.05 -17.49 3.02
C THR A 446 16.86 -18.44 3.06
N SER A 447 15.79 -18.05 3.76
CA SER A 447 14.49 -18.74 3.68
C SER A 447 13.54 -18.08 2.66
N TYR A 448 14.05 -17.21 1.82
CA TYR A 448 13.29 -16.65 0.70
C TYR A 448 13.60 -17.41 -0.59
N ARG A 449 12.55 -17.53 -1.42
CA ARG A 449 12.66 -18.12 -2.76
C ARG A 449 11.74 -17.38 -3.73
N LEU A 450 11.97 -17.51 -5.02
CA LEU A 450 10.96 -17.19 -6.01
C LEU A 450 9.72 -18.06 -5.79
N LYS A 451 8.54 -17.51 -5.97
CA LYS A 451 7.29 -18.27 -5.92
C LYS A 451 7.32 -19.38 -6.97
N ASP A 452 6.87 -20.57 -6.60
CA ASP A 452 6.93 -21.77 -7.48
C ASP A 452 6.28 -21.52 -8.86
N ALA A 453 5.20 -20.72 -8.90
CA ALA A 453 4.52 -20.37 -10.14
C ALA A 453 5.37 -19.56 -11.14
N LEU A 454 6.49 -18.97 -10.69
CA LEU A 454 7.42 -18.20 -11.52
C LEU A 454 8.61 -19.02 -12.02
N VAL A 455 8.83 -20.20 -11.46
CA VAL A 455 9.99 -21.03 -11.80
C VAL A 455 9.67 -21.83 -13.08
N TYR A 456 10.51 -21.64 -14.10
CA TYR A 456 10.44 -22.47 -15.32
C TYR A 456 11.27 -23.75 -15.11
N GLU A 457 10.62 -24.88 -15.25
CA GLU A 457 11.29 -26.17 -15.33
C GLU A 457 11.11 -26.73 -16.75
N ILE A 458 12.15 -27.30 -17.32
CA ILE A 458 12.08 -27.97 -18.63
C ILE A 458 11.02 -29.08 -18.52
N ASP A 459 10.08 -29.09 -19.47
CA ASP A 459 8.90 -29.96 -19.45
C ASP A 459 7.82 -29.63 -18.38
N SER A 460 7.91 -28.48 -17.71
CA SER A 460 6.89 -28.06 -16.75
C SER A 460 5.58 -27.69 -17.45
N ASN A 461 4.50 -28.22 -16.94
CA ASN A 461 3.13 -27.77 -17.24
C ASN A 461 2.43 -27.53 -15.90
N PRO A 462 2.05 -26.33 -15.52
CA PRO A 462 1.74 -25.18 -16.39
C PRO A 462 2.93 -24.26 -16.73
N THR A 463 2.78 -23.42 -17.77
CA THR A 463 3.70 -22.33 -18.09
C THR A 463 3.83 -21.38 -16.89
N PRO A 464 5.04 -20.89 -16.56
CA PRO A 464 5.24 -19.93 -15.49
C PRO A 464 4.33 -18.71 -15.62
N THR A 465 3.80 -18.24 -14.50
CA THR A 465 2.86 -17.10 -14.45
C THR A 465 2.91 -16.36 -13.12
N ARG A 466 2.69 -15.05 -13.16
CA ARG A 466 2.38 -14.26 -11.97
C ARG A 466 0.89 -14.26 -11.61
N GLY A 467 0.07 -15.12 -12.23
CA GLY A 467 -1.38 -15.05 -12.05
C GLY A 467 -1.92 -13.72 -12.55
N ASP A 468 -2.54 -12.95 -11.66
CA ASP A 468 -3.06 -11.61 -11.98
C ASP A 468 -1.99 -10.49 -11.98
N GLY A 469 -0.70 -10.85 -11.96
CA GLY A 469 0.41 -9.89 -11.96
C GLY A 469 0.91 -9.52 -13.35
N PRO A 470 1.93 -8.62 -13.43
CA PRO A 470 2.56 -8.23 -14.69
C PRO A 470 3.08 -9.44 -15.46
N PRO A 471 2.88 -9.49 -16.80
CA PRO A 471 3.23 -10.67 -17.58
C PRO A 471 4.73 -10.96 -17.59
N LEU A 472 5.07 -12.23 -17.61
CA LEU A 472 6.44 -12.73 -17.82
C LEU A 472 6.82 -12.63 -19.29
N PRO A 473 8.13 -12.51 -19.61
CA PRO A 473 8.61 -12.69 -20.98
C PRO A 473 8.23 -14.09 -21.52
N PRO A 474 8.04 -14.24 -22.84
CA PRO A 474 7.85 -15.55 -23.45
C PRO A 474 9.05 -16.46 -23.20
N ILE A 475 8.79 -17.77 -23.07
CA ILE A 475 9.86 -18.77 -23.02
C ILE A 475 10.31 -19.10 -24.45
N VAL A 476 11.59 -18.88 -24.74
CA VAL A 476 12.22 -19.17 -26.04
C VAL A 476 13.44 -20.06 -25.78
N ASN A 477 13.48 -21.22 -26.41
CA ASN A 477 14.56 -22.20 -26.23
C ASN A 477 14.82 -22.61 -24.77
N GLY A 478 13.74 -22.71 -23.96
CA GLY A 478 13.84 -23.15 -22.57
C GLY A 478 14.28 -22.09 -21.58
N ALA A 479 14.25 -20.81 -21.96
CA ALA A 479 14.54 -19.68 -21.08
C ALA A 479 13.63 -18.49 -21.37
N GLU A 480 13.46 -17.59 -20.41
CA GLU A 480 12.79 -16.31 -20.64
C GLU A 480 13.52 -15.53 -21.75
N GLN A 481 12.76 -14.92 -22.65
CA GLN A 481 13.31 -14.12 -23.74
C GLN A 481 14.11 -12.94 -23.19
N SER A 482 15.35 -12.78 -23.67
CA SER A 482 16.22 -11.66 -23.33
C SER A 482 16.73 -10.99 -24.62
N PRO A 483 16.62 -9.67 -24.78
CA PRO A 483 15.94 -8.74 -23.86
C PRO A 483 14.44 -9.04 -23.76
N ALA A 484 13.86 -8.75 -22.59
CA ALA A 484 12.43 -8.91 -22.37
C ALA A 484 11.62 -7.98 -23.29
N PRO A 485 10.54 -8.44 -23.92
CA PRO A 485 9.63 -7.59 -24.68
C PRO A 485 9.04 -6.47 -23.80
N GLU A 486 8.72 -5.34 -24.42
CA GLU A 486 8.07 -4.22 -23.72
C GLU A 486 6.77 -4.67 -23.04
N GLY A 487 6.58 -4.21 -21.80
CA GLY A 487 5.42 -4.57 -20.98
C GLY A 487 5.50 -5.94 -20.32
N THR A 488 6.61 -6.68 -20.49
CA THR A 488 6.87 -7.94 -19.79
C THR A 488 8.03 -7.79 -18.81
N TYR A 489 8.01 -8.57 -17.73
CA TYR A 489 8.95 -8.45 -16.62
C TYR A 489 9.49 -9.84 -16.24
N PRO A 490 10.80 -10.09 -16.32
CA PRO A 490 11.39 -11.36 -15.90
C PRO A 490 11.07 -11.73 -14.45
N ALA A 491 11.11 -13.02 -14.15
CA ALA A 491 10.97 -13.49 -12.76
C ALA A 491 12.05 -12.87 -11.87
N GLY A 492 11.66 -12.39 -10.68
CA GLY A 492 12.54 -11.66 -9.77
C GLY A 492 12.61 -10.14 -9.98
N SER A 493 11.92 -9.61 -11.01
CA SER A 493 11.84 -8.15 -11.25
C SER A 493 11.15 -7.39 -10.13
N PHE A 494 10.30 -8.07 -9.37
CA PHE A 494 9.55 -7.47 -8.28
C PHE A 494 9.89 -8.12 -6.94
N VAL A 495 9.83 -7.32 -5.88
CA VAL A 495 9.93 -7.83 -4.50
C VAL A 495 8.82 -8.85 -4.22
N ASP A 496 7.66 -8.62 -4.81
CA ASP A 496 6.46 -9.46 -4.69
C ASP A 496 6.58 -10.81 -5.42
N ASP A 497 7.62 -11.02 -6.24
CA ASP A 497 7.94 -12.30 -6.87
C ASP A 497 8.49 -13.32 -5.85
N TYR A 498 8.94 -12.85 -4.70
CA TYR A 498 9.56 -13.70 -3.68
C TYR A 498 8.58 -13.99 -2.54
N GLU A 499 8.77 -15.14 -1.92
CA GLU A 499 8.05 -15.55 -0.71
C GLU A 499 9.01 -16.07 0.35
N TYR A 500 8.62 -15.88 1.61
CA TYR A 500 9.29 -16.50 2.73
C TYR A 500 8.73 -17.92 2.95
N ALA A 501 9.60 -18.92 2.92
CA ALA A 501 9.26 -20.31 3.19
C ALA A 501 9.88 -20.74 4.52
N PHE A 502 9.05 -20.92 5.53
CA PHE A 502 9.50 -21.30 6.88
C PHE A 502 10.35 -22.58 6.85
N GLN A 503 11.52 -22.55 7.49
CA GLN A 503 12.50 -23.66 7.54
C GLN A 503 13.14 -24.04 6.19
N LEU A 504 13.01 -23.25 5.16
CA LEU A 504 13.74 -23.49 3.89
C LEU A 504 15.25 -23.28 4.07
N GLY A 505 15.63 -22.25 4.77
CA GLY A 505 17.03 -21.86 5.04
C GLY A 505 17.34 -21.79 6.53
N ASP A 506 18.38 -21.05 6.83
CA ASP A 506 18.94 -20.88 8.18
C ASP A 506 18.46 -19.58 8.85
N LEU A 507 17.90 -18.67 8.05
CA LEU A 507 17.55 -17.31 8.43
C LEU A 507 16.04 -17.15 8.50
N ASP A 508 15.59 -16.27 9.36
CA ASP A 508 14.18 -15.94 9.56
C ASP A 508 13.64 -14.95 8.51
N ILE A 509 12.41 -14.49 8.68
CA ILE A 509 11.74 -13.55 7.77
C ILE A 509 12.45 -12.18 7.68
N TYR A 510 13.28 -11.83 8.64
CA TYR A 510 14.07 -10.59 8.63
C TYR A 510 15.46 -10.78 7.98
N ASN A 511 15.77 -11.97 7.48
CA ASN A 511 17.06 -12.40 6.95
C ASN A 511 18.18 -12.40 8.02
N GLY A 512 17.81 -12.74 9.23
CA GLY A 512 18.69 -12.84 10.39
C GLY A 512 18.38 -14.07 11.22
N ARG A 513 19.07 -14.17 12.34
CA ARG A 513 18.79 -15.18 13.38
C ARG A 513 19.40 -14.75 14.70
N PHE A 514 18.85 -15.26 15.80
CA PHE A 514 19.55 -15.19 17.09
C PHE A 514 20.64 -16.26 17.12
N CYS A 515 21.90 -15.85 17.31
CA CYS A 515 23.04 -16.78 17.26
C CYS A 515 24.23 -16.29 18.07
N LYS A 516 25.10 -17.22 18.43
CA LYS A 516 26.46 -16.93 18.89
C LYS A 516 27.34 -16.58 17.70
N THR A 517 28.26 -15.66 17.90
CA THR A 517 29.25 -15.25 16.92
C THR A 517 30.60 -15.06 17.67
N PRO A 518 31.74 -14.94 16.97
CA PRO A 518 33.02 -14.63 17.65
C PRO A 518 32.94 -13.35 18.48
N ASP A 519 32.20 -12.33 18.03
CA ASP A 519 32.06 -11.05 18.71
C ASP A 519 31.04 -11.07 19.85
N TYR A 520 30.06 -11.98 19.78
CA TYR A 520 28.99 -12.14 20.77
C TYR A 520 28.86 -13.61 21.22
N PRO A 521 29.75 -14.08 22.10
CA PRO A 521 29.77 -15.48 22.52
C PRO A 521 28.54 -15.88 23.36
N ASP A 522 27.88 -14.91 23.98
CA ASP A 522 26.62 -15.12 24.72
C ASP A 522 25.38 -15.10 23.83
N GLY A 523 25.53 -14.72 22.55
CA GLY A 523 24.48 -14.64 21.55
C GLY A 523 23.98 -13.22 21.32
N THR A 524 23.58 -12.98 20.08
CA THR A 524 22.93 -11.74 19.62
C THR A 524 22.00 -12.06 18.46
N TYR A 525 21.07 -11.15 18.18
CA TYR A 525 20.41 -11.18 16.89
C TYR A 525 21.34 -10.56 15.84
N ALA A 526 21.52 -11.23 14.71
CA ALA A 526 22.39 -10.78 13.64
C ALA A 526 21.76 -11.03 12.27
N TYR A 527 21.95 -10.10 11.36
CA TYR A 527 21.66 -10.25 9.94
C TYR A 527 22.85 -10.86 9.21
N PHE A 528 22.58 -11.50 8.09
CA PHE A 528 23.63 -12.10 7.27
C PHE A 528 23.43 -11.76 5.79
N VAL A 529 24.54 -11.44 5.13
CA VAL A 529 24.54 -11.36 3.66
C VAL A 529 24.24 -12.72 3.07
N THR A 530 23.35 -12.78 2.08
CA THR A 530 22.94 -14.05 1.46
C THR A 530 23.41 -14.16 0.03
N ILE A 531 24.12 -15.26 -0.25
CA ILE A 531 24.69 -15.63 -1.56
C ILE A 531 24.43 -17.11 -1.85
N ASP A 532 24.49 -17.49 -3.12
CA ASP A 532 24.38 -18.89 -3.55
C ASP A 532 25.68 -19.69 -3.26
N GLU A 533 25.63 -20.98 -3.55
CA GLU A 533 26.76 -21.89 -3.33
C GLU A 533 27.84 -21.84 -4.43
N SER A 534 27.67 -20.99 -5.47
CA SER A 534 28.65 -20.84 -6.54
C SER A 534 29.95 -20.20 -6.05
N ASN A 535 31.05 -20.38 -6.79
CA ASN A 535 32.32 -19.73 -6.48
C ASN A 535 32.25 -18.21 -6.60
N SER A 536 31.41 -17.69 -7.48
CA SER A 536 31.19 -16.25 -7.62
C SER A 536 30.32 -15.66 -6.53
N GLY A 537 29.58 -16.49 -5.78
CA GLY A 537 28.66 -16.06 -4.74
C GLY A 537 27.63 -15.07 -5.26
N VAL A 538 26.66 -15.55 -6.05
CA VAL A 538 25.58 -14.70 -6.56
C VAL A 538 24.67 -14.31 -5.41
N ALA A 539 24.34 -13.03 -5.32
CA ALA A 539 23.49 -12.51 -4.25
C ALA A 539 22.06 -13.08 -4.34
N LEU A 540 21.57 -13.61 -3.23
CA LEU A 540 20.23 -14.17 -3.09
C LEU A 540 19.32 -13.24 -2.31
N PHE A 541 18.08 -13.08 -2.79
CA PHE A 541 17.07 -12.29 -2.10
C PHE A 541 16.84 -12.79 -0.66
N PRO A 542 16.71 -11.91 0.35
CA PRO A 542 16.65 -10.44 0.29
C PRO A 542 18.02 -9.74 0.44
N TYR A 543 19.09 -10.38 0.08
CA TYR A 543 20.46 -9.91 -0.04
C TYR A 543 21.17 -9.61 1.30
N ILE A 544 20.59 -8.77 2.15
CA ILE A 544 21.17 -8.33 3.43
C ILE A 544 20.11 -8.33 4.53
N LEU A 545 19.07 -7.52 4.41
CA LEU A 545 17.95 -7.45 5.36
C LEU A 545 16.66 -7.91 4.68
N GLY A 546 15.76 -8.51 5.45
CA GLY A 546 14.40 -8.82 5.02
C GLY A 546 13.55 -7.56 4.78
N PRO A 547 12.25 -7.73 4.49
CA PRO A 547 11.37 -6.60 4.19
C PRO A 547 11.10 -5.68 5.39
N GLN A 548 11.49 -6.10 6.59
CA GLN A 548 11.32 -5.36 7.84
C GLN A 548 12.58 -5.47 8.71
N PHE A 549 12.79 -4.48 9.57
CA PHE A 549 13.80 -4.56 10.62
C PHE A 549 13.35 -5.52 11.74
N TYR A 550 14.30 -6.22 12.35
CA TYR A 550 14.03 -7.05 13.52
C TYR A 550 13.79 -6.22 14.78
N SER A 551 14.52 -5.13 14.97
CA SER A 551 14.41 -4.22 16.10
C SER A 551 13.93 -2.83 15.64
N GLN A 552 13.77 -1.88 16.55
CA GLN A 552 13.36 -0.52 16.22
C GLN A 552 14.51 0.23 15.51
N PRO A 553 14.36 0.66 14.26
CA PRO A 553 15.38 1.47 13.60
C PRO A 553 15.43 2.88 14.18
N ASP A 554 16.62 3.46 14.21
CA ASP A 554 16.81 4.84 14.62
C ASP A 554 16.51 5.80 13.46
N THR A 555 15.44 6.56 13.57
CA THR A 555 14.98 7.51 12.55
C THR A 555 15.92 8.70 12.32
N TRP A 556 16.82 8.99 13.27
CA TRP A 556 17.88 9.99 13.09
C TRP A 556 18.66 9.77 11.79
N ASN A 557 19.00 8.52 11.49
CA ASN A 557 19.81 8.16 10.34
C ASN A 557 19.16 8.49 8.98
N LEU A 558 17.87 8.75 8.97
CA LEU A 558 17.09 9.15 7.80
C LEU A 558 16.74 10.66 7.82
N SER A 559 17.19 11.40 8.82
CA SER A 559 16.93 12.83 8.93
C SER A 559 18.00 13.66 8.22
N GLN A 560 17.63 14.86 7.78
CA GLN A 560 18.59 15.84 7.24
C GLN A 560 19.59 16.35 8.29
N GLU A 561 19.31 16.10 9.58
CA GLU A 561 20.19 16.47 10.69
C GLU A 561 21.34 15.48 10.90
N ALA A 562 21.30 14.30 10.26
CA ALA A 562 22.34 13.27 10.36
C ALA A 562 23.62 13.65 9.63
N THR A 563 24.13 14.85 9.88
CA THR A 563 25.36 15.40 9.28
C THR A 563 26.42 15.71 10.35
N GLN A 564 27.68 15.72 9.94
CA GLN A 564 28.82 16.01 10.84
C GLN A 564 28.76 17.41 11.47
N ASP A 565 27.93 18.31 10.97
CA ASP A 565 27.74 19.64 11.53
C ASP A 565 26.87 19.61 12.82
N ASN A 566 26.15 18.53 13.05
CA ASN A 566 25.19 18.36 14.14
C ASN A 566 25.68 17.39 15.23
N ILE A 567 26.98 17.37 15.54
CA ILE A 567 27.51 16.55 16.64
C ILE A 567 26.88 17.00 17.96
N PRO A 568 26.16 16.10 18.68
CA PRO A 568 25.48 16.47 19.91
C PRO A 568 26.45 16.93 21.00
N SER A 569 26.01 17.84 21.84
CA SER A 569 26.77 18.22 23.04
C SER A 569 26.85 17.06 24.05
N GLY A 570 27.96 17.00 24.80
CA GLY A 570 28.14 15.98 25.85
C GLY A 570 28.52 14.59 25.35
N VAL A 571 28.84 14.41 24.08
CA VAL A 571 29.42 13.18 23.56
C VAL A 571 30.94 13.17 23.77
N VAL A 572 31.51 11.98 24.00
CA VAL A 572 32.94 11.74 24.14
C VAL A 572 33.46 11.17 22.82
N ARG A 573 34.55 11.73 22.30
CA ARG A 573 35.22 11.14 21.13
C ARG A 573 35.92 9.85 21.56
N TYR A 574 35.70 8.80 20.79
CA TYR A 574 36.43 7.55 20.99
C TYR A 574 37.89 7.74 20.57
N ARG A 575 38.80 7.30 21.44
CA ARG A 575 40.23 7.23 21.15
C ARG A 575 40.66 5.78 21.33
N ASP A 576 41.25 5.23 20.27
CA ASP A 576 41.82 3.87 20.38
C ASP A 576 42.96 3.88 21.40
N PRO A 577 42.85 3.10 22.48
CA PRO A 577 43.91 3.06 23.51
C PRO A 577 45.21 2.46 23.01
N TYR A 578 45.21 1.78 21.87
CA TYR A 578 46.39 1.15 21.26
C TYR A 578 46.96 1.95 20.07
N ALA A 579 46.28 2.96 19.59
CA ALA A 579 46.78 3.85 18.55
C ALA A 579 47.49 5.04 19.20
N ASN A 580 48.77 5.21 18.90
CA ASN A 580 49.55 6.42 19.30
C ASN A 580 49.08 7.68 18.51
N VAL A 581 47.93 7.66 17.89
CA VAL A 581 47.41 8.73 17.07
C VAL A 581 45.94 8.97 17.43
N ASP A 582 45.55 10.22 17.61
CA ASP A 582 44.16 10.62 17.76
C ASP A 582 43.38 10.17 16.52
N ILE A 583 42.46 9.26 16.71
CA ILE A 583 41.53 8.81 15.64
C ILE A 583 40.39 9.80 15.50
#